data_6afd9b869bbe9145d62e50c525b341a4
#
_entry.id   6afd9b869bbe9145d62e50c525b341a4
#
_cell.length_a   1.000
_cell.length_b   1.000
_cell.length_c   1.000
_cell.angle_alpha   90.00
_cell.angle_beta   90.00
_cell.angle_gamma   90.00
#
_symmetry.space_group_name_H-M   'P 1'
#
loop_
_entity.id
_entity.type
_entity.pdbx_description
1 polymer ?
#
loop_
_entity_poly.entity_id
_entity_poly.type
_entity_poly.pdbx_seq_one_letter_code
_entity_poly.pdbx_strand_id
1 'polypeptide(L)'
;EIREEPPEYETKTGRKKKRNSVIGVLHGNKNTLTGIIDVAMVGSMYSRGKFNERINSYGMVIMDECHHAASNTSMELLQKINAKYVYGVSATPKRGDSLDRIIYMLLGPLRHRFTALERAKEQGIGHYFVPRYTRVVDTAESKDNINKAYNLISTSKVRNEMIIDDVISCVARKQTPVILTRFKEHAKFLHDALKEKADHVFLLYGDNSDKENAEIRVKLKQIPENESLILVATGQKIGEGFDFPRLDVLMLAAPVSFEGRLEQYVGRLNRDYVGKEAVYVYDYIDSHVRYFDKMYAKRLRTYRKMGFSIWTQELQPKQIINAIFDSVNYTEKFEQDIVESEKM
;
A
#
# COMPACT_ATOMS: atom_id res chain seq x y z
N GLU A 1 -3.04 -12.11 -24.86
CA GLU A 1 -2.33 -11.53 -26.04
C GLU A 1 -3.30 -10.65 -26.81
N ILE A 2 -2.95 -9.36 -27.02
CA ILE A 2 -3.78 -8.43 -27.79
C ILE A 2 -3.45 -8.67 -29.26
N ARG A 3 -4.43 -9.13 -30.05
CA ARG A 3 -4.25 -9.49 -31.47
C ARG A 3 -4.52 -8.34 -32.44
N GLU A 4 -4.88 -7.16 -31.95
CA GLU A 4 -5.20 -6.01 -32.77
C GLU A 4 -3.96 -5.19 -33.12
N GLU A 5 -3.93 -4.64 -34.34
CA GLU A 5 -2.88 -3.73 -34.76
C GLU A 5 -3.14 -2.32 -34.25
N PRO A 6 -2.07 -1.54 -33.93
CA PRO A 6 -2.22 -0.16 -33.51
C PRO A 6 -2.93 0.67 -34.62
N PRO A 7 -3.96 1.45 -34.26
CA PRO A 7 -4.73 2.21 -35.25
C PRO A 7 -3.93 3.36 -35.86
N GLU A 8 -4.30 3.75 -37.06
CA GLU A 8 -3.83 4.97 -37.68
C GLU A 8 -4.57 6.20 -37.13
N TYR A 9 -3.91 7.32 -37.11
CA TYR A 9 -4.50 8.61 -36.76
C TYR A 9 -4.00 9.70 -37.71
N GLU A 10 -4.84 10.70 -37.93
CA GLU A 10 -4.49 11.85 -38.73
C GLU A 10 -3.90 12.97 -37.87
N THR A 11 -2.74 13.50 -38.26
CA THR A 11 -2.12 14.63 -37.59
C THR A 11 -2.86 15.93 -37.93
N LYS A 12 -2.65 17.01 -37.16
CA LYS A 12 -3.21 18.35 -37.44
C LYS A 12 -2.83 18.87 -38.85
N THR A 13 -1.82 18.28 -39.48
CA THR A 13 -1.34 18.62 -40.84
C THR A 13 -1.84 17.63 -41.89
N GLY A 14 -2.84 16.80 -41.60
CA GLY A 14 -3.43 15.84 -42.55
C GLY A 14 -2.60 14.60 -42.86
N ARG A 15 -1.47 14.38 -42.16
CA ARG A 15 -0.65 13.18 -42.37
C ARG A 15 -1.16 12.03 -41.54
N LYS A 16 -1.37 10.87 -42.19
CA LYS A 16 -1.66 9.61 -41.49
C LYS A 16 -0.41 9.07 -40.82
N LYS A 17 -0.52 8.71 -39.55
CA LYS A 17 0.53 8.04 -38.77
C LYS A 17 -0.07 6.86 -38.02
N LYS A 18 0.67 5.75 -37.95
CA LYS A 18 0.30 4.60 -37.13
C LYS A 18 0.68 4.87 -35.68
N ARG A 19 -0.18 4.48 -34.74
CA ARG A 19 0.12 4.49 -33.29
C ARG A 19 1.18 3.44 -32.97
N ASN A 20 1.99 3.70 -31.94
CA ASN A 20 3.00 2.74 -31.50
C ASN A 20 2.42 1.65 -30.60
N SER A 21 1.17 1.78 -30.19
CA SER A 21 0.51 0.85 -29.26
C SER A 21 -1.00 0.86 -29.51
N VAL A 22 -1.65 -0.27 -29.26
CA VAL A 22 -3.12 -0.39 -29.19
C VAL A 22 -3.66 0.19 -27.89
N ILE A 23 -2.80 0.46 -26.89
CA ILE A 23 -3.18 1.05 -25.62
C ILE A 23 -3.01 2.56 -25.70
N GLY A 24 -4.11 3.27 -25.54
CA GLY A 24 -4.13 4.73 -25.45
C GLY A 24 -4.21 5.23 -24.01
N VAL A 25 -3.97 6.54 -23.83
CA VAL A 25 -3.98 7.18 -22.52
C VAL A 25 -4.65 8.55 -22.60
N LEU A 26 -5.50 8.84 -21.58
CA LEU A 26 -6.12 10.15 -21.39
C LEU A 26 -5.89 10.64 -19.96
N HIS A 27 -4.97 11.57 -19.79
CA HIS A 27 -4.76 12.28 -18.52
C HIS A 27 -4.11 13.64 -18.73
N GLY A 28 -4.52 14.65 -17.96
CA GLY A 28 -4.00 16.01 -18.10
C GLY A 28 -4.04 16.50 -19.56
N ASN A 29 -2.89 16.87 -20.10
CA ASN A 29 -2.75 17.32 -21.48
C ASN A 29 -2.49 16.18 -22.49
N LYS A 30 -2.35 14.94 -22.02
CA LYS A 30 -2.05 13.81 -22.88
C LYS A 30 -3.34 13.13 -23.33
N ASN A 31 -3.56 13.09 -24.64
CA ASN A 31 -4.68 12.37 -25.25
C ASN A 31 -4.16 11.54 -26.42
N THR A 32 -4.05 10.23 -26.18
CA THR A 32 -3.61 9.25 -27.20
C THR A 32 -4.62 8.11 -27.36
N LEU A 33 -5.89 8.38 -27.06
CA LEU A 33 -6.96 7.38 -27.15
C LEU A 33 -6.95 6.65 -28.49
N THR A 34 -7.10 5.34 -28.45
CA THR A 34 -7.09 4.44 -29.61
C THR A 34 -8.50 3.96 -29.96
N GLY A 35 -9.39 3.87 -28.97
CA GLY A 35 -10.71 3.25 -29.11
C GLY A 35 -10.69 1.73 -28.99
N ILE A 36 -9.52 1.13 -28.72
CA ILE A 36 -9.34 -0.32 -28.55
C ILE A 36 -9.22 -0.63 -27.06
N ILE A 37 -8.08 -0.26 -26.46
CA ILE A 37 -7.87 -0.32 -25.00
C ILE A 37 -7.33 1.04 -24.57
N ASP A 38 -8.04 1.71 -23.70
CA ASP A 38 -7.65 3.04 -23.27
C ASP A 38 -7.66 3.16 -21.73
N VAL A 39 -6.63 3.78 -21.19
CA VAL A 39 -6.50 4.10 -19.77
C VAL A 39 -6.79 5.59 -19.58
N ALA A 40 -7.76 5.91 -18.75
CA ALA A 40 -8.17 7.29 -18.54
C ALA A 40 -8.29 7.62 -17.05
N MET A 41 -7.88 8.84 -16.68
CA MET A 41 -8.18 9.38 -15.35
C MET A 41 -9.65 9.80 -15.28
N VAL A 42 -10.31 9.50 -14.16
CA VAL A 42 -11.71 9.90 -13.90
C VAL A 42 -11.94 11.38 -14.17
N GLY A 43 -11.06 12.26 -13.65
CA GLY A 43 -11.14 13.70 -13.87
C GLY A 43 -10.97 14.17 -15.31
N SER A 44 -10.40 13.32 -16.20
CA SER A 44 -10.31 13.59 -17.63
C SER A 44 -11.54 13.13 -18.40
N MET A 45 -12.29 12.18 -17.85
CA MET A 45 -13.55 11.69 -18.42
C MET A 45 -14.75 12.52 -17.94
N TYR A 46 -14.70 13.06 -16.74
CA TYR A 46 -15.72 13.91 -16.16
C TYR A 46 -15.13 15.02 -15.30
N SER A 47 -15.34 16.27 -15.66
CA SER A 47 -14.88 17.44 -14.92
C SER A 47 -15.83 18.63 -15.10
N ARG A 48 -16.17 19.29 -14.01
CA ARG A 48 -17.00 20.52 -14.00
C ARG A 48 -18.31 20.37 -14.81
N GLY A 49 -19.00 19.24 -14.63
CA GLY A 49 -20.24 18.94 -15.34
C GLY A 49 -20.06 18.50 -16.81
N LYS A 50 -18.85 18.50 -17.35
CA LYS A 50 -18.57 18.07 -18.72
C LYS A 50 -18.20 16.58 -18.75
N PHE A 51 -18.99 15.81 -19.47
CA PHE A 51 -18.82 14.38 -19.68
C PHE A 51 -18.14 14.14 -21.04
N ASN A 52 -17.14 13.27 -21.05
CA ASN A 52 -16.51 12.84 -22.28
C ASN A 52 -17.27 11.62 -22.83
N GLU A 53 -18.11 11.86 -23.83
CA GLU A 53 -18.99 10.82 -24.40
C GLU A 53 -18.25 9.65 -25.05
N ARG A 54 -16.96 9.82 -25.31
CA ARG A 54 -16.12 8.74 -25.86
C ARG A 54 -16.12 7.47 -25.00
N ILE A 55 -16.38 7.59 -23.69
CA ILE A 55 -16.48 6.43 -22.82
C ILE A 55 -17.62 5.49 -23.23
N ASN A 56 -18.67 6.01 -23.84
CA ASN A 56 -19.82 5.24 -24.31
C ASN A 56 -19.58 4.46 -25.62
N SER A 57 -18.42 4.67 -26.26
CA SER A 57 -18.00 3.85 -27.42
C SER A 57 -17.37 2.52 -27.01
N TYR A 58 -17.09 2.32 -25.71
CA TYR A 58 -16.51 1.07 -25.20
C TYR A 58 -17.59 0.11 -24.76
N GLY A 59 -17.45 -1.15 -25.13
CA GLY A 59 -18.33 -2.22 -24.68
C GLY A 59 -18.09 -2.63 -23.22
N MET A 60 -16.91 -2.34 -22.70
CA MET A 60 -16.50 -2.65 -21.31
C MET A 60 -15.77 -1.46 -20.68
N VAL A 61 -16.11 -1.17 -19.42
CA VAL A 61 -15.41 -0.20 -18.58
C VAL A 61 -15.03 -0.88 -17.27
N ILE A 62 -13.76 -0.73 -16.92
CA ILE A 62 -13.21 -1.24 -15.64
C ILE A 62 -12.75 -0.05 -14.82
N MET A 63 -13.28 0.10 -13.61
CA MET A 63 -12.83 1.11 -12.65
C MET A 63 -11.88 0.48 -11.65
N ASP A 64 -10.60 0.88 -11.73
CA ASP A 64 -9.61 0.51 -10.72
C ASP A 64 -9.80 1.35 -9.45
N GLU A 65 -9.39 0.79 -8.30
CA GLU A 65 -9.61 1.36 -6.96
C GLU A 65 -11.06 1.82 -6.77
N CYS A 66 -12.00 0.93 -7.11
CA CYS A 66 -13.42 1.24 -7.13
C CYS A 66 -14.01 1.67 -5.76
N HIS A 67 -13.24 1.60 -4.68
CA HIS A 67 -13.60 2.23 -3.42
C HIS A 67 -13.74 3.77 -3.54
N HIS A 68 -13.18 4.39 -4.59
CA HIS A 68 -13.40 5.78 -4.94
C HIS A 68 -14.70 6.04 -5.74
N ALA A 69 -15.45 5.00 -6.14
CA ALA A 69 -16.69 5.16 -6.90
C ALA A 69 -17.76 6.02 -6.19
N ALA A 70 -17.73 6.03 -4.85
CA ALA A 70 -18.61 6.85 -4.03
C ALA A 70 -18.19 8.34 -3.92
N SER A 71 -17.11 8.78 -4.58
CA SER A 71 -16.81 10.21 -4.71
C SER A 71 -17.75 10.87 -5.71
N ASN A 72 -18.10 12.15 -5.49
CA ASN A 72 -19.05 12.87 -6.35
C ASN A 72 -18.72 12.75 -7.85
N THR A 73 -17.46 13.01 -8.22
CA THR A 73 -17.01 12.97 -9.61
C THR A 73 -17.13 11.56 -10.21
N SER A 74 -16.74 10.53 -9.47
CA SER A 74 -16.82 9.14 -9.93
C SER A 74 -18.26 8.68 -10.05
N MET A 75 -19.10 9.05 -9.09
CA MET A 75 -20.52 8.70 -9.06
C MET A 75 -21.25 9.30 -10.28
N GLU A 76 -21.04 10.60 -10.55
CA GLU A 76 -21.64 11.28 -11.70
C GLU A 76 -21.13 10.73 -13.03
N LEU A 77 -19.85 10.33 -13.11
CA LEU A 77 -19.30 9.65 -14.27
C LEU A 77 -19.97 8.29 -14.48
N LEU A 78 -20.00 7.42 -13.45
CA LEU A 78 -20.54 6.08 -13.55
C LEU A 78 -22.03 6.04 -13.93
N GLN A 79 -22.83 7.02 -13.46
CA GLN A 79 -24.24 7.15 -13.82
C GLN A 79 -24.48 7.49 -15.30
N LYS A 80 -23.46 8.03 -16.00
CA LYS A 80 -23.55 8.42 -17.42
C LYS A 80 -22.95 7.38 -18.37
N ILE A 81 -22.29 6.34 -17.82
CA ILE A 81 -21.70 5.28 -18.65
C ILE A 81 -22.80 4.37 -19.19
N ASN A 82 -22.77 4.17 -20.52
CA ASN A 82 -23.68 3.27 -21.22
C ASN A 82 -22.95 2.07 -21.83
N ALA A 83 -21.92 1.56 -21.13
CA ALA A 83 -21.22 0.35 -21.56
C ALA A 83 -21.99 -0.91 -21.18
N LYS A 84 -21.89 -1.94 -22.02
CA LYS A 84 -22.55 -3.24 -21.75
C LYS A 84 -22.04 -3.89 -20.47
N TYR A 85 -20.74 -3.70 -20.17
CA TYR A 85 -20.10 -4.27 -18.98
C TYR A 85 -19.41 -3.16 -18.21
N VAL A 86 -19.74 -3.03 -16.93
CA VAL A 86 -19.07 -2.11 -16.00
C VAL A 86 -18.63 -2.90 -14.79
N TYR A 87 -17.31 -2.90 -14.53
CA TYR A 87 -16.73 -3.63 -13.41
C TYR A 87 -15.92 -2.69 -12.53
N GLY A 88 -15.94 -2.95 -11.23
CA GLY A 88 -15.02 -2.35 -10.27
C GLY A 88 -14.02 -3.37 -9.77
N VAL A 89 -12.76 -2.96 -9.65
CA VAL A 89 -11.71 -3.74 -8.97
C VAL A 89 -11.13 -2.92 -7.83
N SER A 90 -10.83 -3.55 -6.72
CA SER A 90 -10.19 -2.91 -5.57
C SER A 90 -9.60 -3.97 -4.64
N ALA A 91 -8.44 -3.68 -4.07
CA ALA A 91 -7.88 -4.48 -3.00
C ALA A 91 -8.74 -4.38 -1.72
N THR A 92 -9.42 -3.24 -1.52
CA THR A 92 -10.17 -2.92 -0.30
C THR A 92 -11.52 -2.30 -0.65
N PRO A 93 -12.55 -3.10 -0.96
CA PRO A 93 -13.87 -2.58 -1.33
C PRO A 93 -14.61 -1.93 -0.16
N LYS A 94 -14.20 -2.17 1.09
CA LYS A 94 -14.81 -1.56 2.27
C LYS A 94 -14.27 -0.15 2.52
N ARG A 95 -15.17 0.76 2.86
CA ARG A 95 -14.85 2.14 3.27
C ARG A 95 -15.14 2.34 4.75
N GLY A 96 -14.34 3.20 5.38
CA GLY A 96 -14.54 3.53 6.80
C GLY A 96 -15.72 4.49 7.06
N ASP A 97 -16.32 5.04 6.01
CA ASP A 97 -17.43 6.01 6.05
C ASP A 97 -18.81 5.38 5.70
N SER A 98 -18.89 4.06 5.62
CA SER A 98 -20.11 3.30 5.28
C SER A 98 -20.72 3.61 3.90
N LEU A 99 -19.95 4.24 3.00
CA LEU A 99 -20.38 4.51 1.62
C LEU A 99 -20.15 3.33 0.65
N ASP A 100 -19.76 2.18 1.16
CA ASP A 100 -19.62 0.94 0.39
C ASP A 100 -20.93 0.50 -0.30
N ARG A 101 -22.10 0.82 0.28
CA ARG A 101 -23.40 0.58 -0.37
C ARG A 101 -23.51 1.28 -1.73
N ILE A 102 -23.00 2.49 -1.85
CA ILE A 102 -23.01 3.25 -3.11
C ILE A 102 -22.16 2.54 -4.17
N ILE A 103 -21.02 1.96 -3.78
CA ILE A 103 -20.18 1.18 -4.70
C ILE A 103 -20.98 0.01 -5.30
N TYR A 104 -21.69 -0.75 -4.44
CA TYR A 104 -22.51 -1.86 -4.90
C TYR A 104 -23.73 -1.42 -5.75
N MET A 105 -24.30 -0.25 -5.48
CA MET A 105 -25.37 0.32 -6.30
C MET A 105 -24.89 0.72 -7.70
N LEU A 106 -23.67 1.21 -7.83
CA LEU A 106 -23.11 1.70 -9.09
C LEU A 106 -22.45 0.59 -9.93
N LEU A 107 -21.77 -0.36 -9.28
CA LEU A 107 -20.93 -1.35 -9.94
C LEU A 107 -21.46 -2.80 -9.79
N GLY A 108 -22.56 -2.97 -9.04
CA GLY A 108 -23.16 -4.28 -8.78
C GLY A 108 -22.49 -5.03 -7.61
N PRO A 109 -22.97 -6.24 -7.31
CA PRO A 109 -22.50 -7.02 -6.16
C PRO A 109 -21.08 -7.56 -6.37
N LEU A 110 -20.41 -7.88 -5.25
CA LEU A 110 -19.13 -8.55 -5.26
C LEU A 110 -19.23 -9.90 -5.99
N ARG A 111 -18.54 -10.04 -7.12
CA ARG A 111 -18.58 -11.24 -7.96
C ARG A 111 -17.47 -12.22 -7.64
N HIS A 112 -16.29 -11.70 -7.32
CA HIS A 112 -15.13 -12.51 -7.02
C HIS A 112 -14.31 -11.83 -5.94
N ARG A 113 -13.72 -12.62 -5.05
CA ARG A 113 -12.81 -12.18 -4.03
C ARG A 113 -11.59 -13.09 -4.04
N PHE A 114 -10.43 -12.48 -4.18
CA PHE A 114 -9.15 -13.16 -4.07
C PHE A 114 -8.41 -12.59 -2.86
N THR A 115 -8.23 -13.41 -1.84
CA THR A 115 -7.65 -12.98 -0.56
C THR A 115 -6.13 -13.03 -0.60
N ALA A 116 -5.48 -12.21 0.24
CA ALA A 116 -4.02 -12.27 0.41
C ALA A 116 -3.54 -13.67 0.85
N LEU A 117 -4.36 -14.37 1.64
CA LEU A 117 -4.07 -15.74 2.08
C LEU A 117 -4.12 -16.75 0.93
N GLU A 118 -5.11 -16.65 0.05
CA GLU A 118 -5.19 -17.53 -1.14
C GLU A 118 -3.99 -17.29 -2.05
N ARG A 119 -3.64 -16.02 -2.27
CA ARG A 119 -2.48 -15.65 -3.06
C ARG A 119 -1.17 -16.19 -2.47
N ALA A 120 -0.97 -16.05 -1.17
CA ALA A 120 0.21 -16.58 -0.48
C ALA A 120 0.33 -18.09 -0.63
N LYS A 121 -0.80 -18.82 -0.54
CA LYS A 121 -0.84 -20.28 -0.74
C LYS A 121 -0.51 -20.68 -2.17
N GLU A 122 -1.03 -19.95 -3.16
CA GLU A 122 -0.73 -20.22 -4.58
C GLU A 122 0.75 -19.95 -4.92
N GLN A 123 1.32 -18.91 -4.34
CA GLN A 123 2.71 -18.53 -4.56
C GLN A 123 3.71 -19.36 -3.73
N GLY A 124 3.26 -20.08 -2.71
CA GLY A 124 4.12 -20.79 -1.77
C GLY A 124 5.01 -19.87 -0.91
N ILE A 125 4.66 -18.56 -0.81
CA ILE A 125 5.43 -17.56 -0.06
C ILE A 125 4.98 -17.55 1.41
N GLY A 126 5.93 -17.70 2.33
CA GLY A 126 5.68 -17.56 3.77
C GLY A 126 5.38 -16.12 4.16
N HIS A 127 4.39 -15.91 5.04
CA HIS A 127 4.08 -14.59 5.59
C HIS A 127 4.39 -14.56 7.07
N TYR A 128 5.33 -13.72 7.47
CA TYR A 128 5.80 -13.62 8.84
C TYR A 128 5.65 -12.22 9.40
N PHE A 129 5.11 -12.17 10.60
CA PHE A 129 4.97 -10.97 11.42
C PHE A 129 6.02 -11.01 12.53
N VAL A 130 6.80 -9.95 12.65
CA VAL A 130 7.88 -9.78 13.64
C VAL A 130 7.48 -8.67 14.60
N PRO A 131 6.90 -8.98 15.78
CA PRO A 131 6.52 -7.97 16.76
C PRO A 131 7.77 -7.42 17.47
N ARG A 132 7.91 -6.09 17.47
CA ARG A 132 9.03 -5.36 18.09
C ARG A 132 8.48 -4.41 19.15
N TYR A 133 8.44 -4.84 20.41
CA TYR A 133 7.91 -4.03 21.52
C TYR A 133 8.88 -2.92 21.90
N THR A 134 8.38 -1.68 21.86
CA THR A 134 9.16 -0.50 22.25
C THR A 134 8.87 -0.13 23.71
N ARG A 135 9.71 0.75 24.26
CA ARG A 135 9.54 1.27 25.63
C ARG A 135 9.13 2.75 25.64
N VAL A 136 8.55 3.24 24.54
CA VAL A 136 8.06 4.61 24.47
C VAL A 136 6.78 4.72 25.28
N VAL A 137 6.74 5.71 26.18
CA VAL A 137 5.59 5.96 27.07
C VAL A 137 4.99 7.32 26.74
N ASP A 138 3.66 7.43 26.82
CA ASP A 138 2.94 8.67 26.61
C ASP A 138 3.43 9.81 27.51
N THR A 139 3.55 10.98 26.92
CA THR A 139 3.68 12.25 27.62
C THR A 139 2.30 12.89 27.81
N ALA A 140 2.20 13.95 28.61
CA ALA A 140 0.95 14.69 28.78
C ALA A 140 0.42 15.20 27.41
N GLU A 141 1.30 15.67 26.55
CA GLU A 141 0.92 16.20 25.22
C GLU A 141 0.50 15.12 24.22
N SER A 142 1.13 13.93 24.26
CA SER A 142 0.86 12.84 23.34
C SER A 142 -0.47 12.13 23.62
N LYS A 143 -0.94 12.16 24.87
CA LYS A 143 -2.23 11.55 25.27
C LYS A 143 -3.43 12.18 24.57
N ASP A 144 -3.38 13.48 24.31
CA ASP A 144 -4.51 14.24 23.79
C ASP A 144 -4.38 14.60 22.29
N ASN A 145 -3.20 14.36 21.71
CA ASN A 145 -2.93 14.71 20.31
C ASN A 145 -2.15 13.63 19.57
N ILE A 146 -2.78 13.02 18.60
CA ILE A 146 -2.20 11.95 17.78
C ILE A 146 -0.94 12.39 17.00
N ASN A 147 -0.86 13.64 16.57
CA ASN A 147 0.34 14.12 15.87
C ASN A 147 1.52 14.27 16.84
N LYS A 148 1.26 14.68 18.09
CA LYS A 148 2.26 14.68 19.17
C LYS A 148 2.71 13.27 19.51
N ALA A 149 1.79 12.29 19.52
CA ALA A 149 2.13 10.89 19.71
C ALA A 149 3.03 10.36 18.59
N TYR A 150 2.73 10.67 17.32
CA TYR A 150 3.60 10.31 16.21
C TYR A 150 4.97 11.00 16.29
N ASN A 151 5.02 12.28 16.71
CA ASN A 151 6.28 12.98 16.92
C ASN A 151 7.11 12.31 18.01
N LEU A 152 6.50 11.95 19.14
CA LEU A 152 7.13 11.25 20.25
C LEU A 152 7.85 9.98 19.80
N ILE A 153 7.17 9.10 19.04
CA ILE A 153 7.78 7.85 18.58
C ILE A 153 8.83 8.07 17.49
N SER A 154 8.69 9.07 16.64
CA SER A 154 9.65 9.37 15.56
C SER A 154 10.94 10.00 16.07
N THR A 155 10.90 10.68 17.22
CA THR A 155 12.07 11.30 17.84
C THR A 155 12.72 10.45 18.94
N SER A 156 12.12 9.32 19.29
CA SER A 156 12.65 8.41 20.30
C SER A 156 13.96 7.75 19.84
N LYS A 157 15.07 8.07 20.51
CA LYS A 157 16.39 7.55 20.17
C LYS A 157 16.45 6.03 20.25
N VAL A 158 16.03 5.45 21.36
CA VAL A 158 16.04 3.99 21.60
C VAL A 158 15.21 3.23 20.57
N ARG A 159 14.03 3.79 20.21
CA ARG A 159 13.17 3.22 19.18
C ARG A 159 13.82 3.26 17.79
N ASN A 160 14.46 4.37 17.46
CA ASN A 160 15.13 4.53 16.16
C ASN A 160 16.38 3.65 16.06
N GLU A 161 17.13 3.48 17.13
CA GLU A 161 18.25 2.52 17.21
C GLU A 161 17.75 1.09 16.95
N MET A 162 16.64 0.67 17.59
CA MET A 162 16.00 -0.64 17.34
C MET A 162 15.63 -0.82 15.87
N ILE A 163 15.05 0.21 15.21
CA ILE A 163 14.71 0.16 13.79
C ILE A 163 15.96 -0.03 12.94
N ILE A 164 17.02 0.75 13.20
CA ILE A 164 18.27 0.71 12.46
C ILE A 164 18.94 -0.66 12.60
N ASP A 165 19.00 -1.22 13.81
CA ASP A 165 19.59 -2.54 14.07
C ASP A 165 18.81 -3.66 13.35
N ASP A 166 17.50 -3.59 13.35
CA ASP A 166 16.65 -4.54 12.61
C ASP A 166 16.89 -4.46 11.10
N VAL A 167 17.03 -3.24 10.53
CA VAL A 167 17.38 -3.03 9.12
C VAL A 167 18.72 -3.65 8.78
N ILE A 168 19.76 -3.39 9.59
CA ILE A 168 21.10 -3.94 9.40
C ILE A 168 21.05 -5.47 9.45
N SER A 169 20.30 -6.02 10.39
CA SER A 169 20.10 -7.47 10.51
C SER A 169 19.43 -8.08 9.27
N CYS A 170 18.44 -7.39 8.69
CA CYS A 170 17.78 -7.82 7.45
C CYS A 170 18.75 -7.80 6.26
N VAL A 171 19.53 -6.73 6.11
CA VAL A 171 20.53 -6.62 5.05
C VAL A 171 21.58 -7.73 5.16
N ALA A 172 22.05 -8.04 6.38
CA ALA A 172 22.98 -9.14 6.63
C ALA A 172 22.42 -10.52 6.21
N ARG A 173 21.08 -10.69 6.25
CA ARG A 173 20.37 -11.87 5.75
C ARG A 173 20.04 -11.80 4.26
N LYS A 174 20.58 -10.83 3.52
CA LYS A 174 20.32 -10.59 2.09
C LYS A 174 18.85 -10.26 1.78
N GLN A 175 18.13 -9.75 2.74
CA GLN A 175 16.77 -9.25 2.58
C GLN A 175 16.76 -7.80 2.08
N THR A 176 15.67 -7.39 1.45
CA THR A 176 15.49 -6.05 0.88
C THR A 176 14.41 -5.29 1.64
N PRO A 177 14.77 -4.55 2.71
CA PRO A 177 13.81 -3.85 3.55
C PRO A 177 13.29 -2.55 2.92
N VAL A 178 11.98 -2.31 3.12
CA VAL A 178 11.35 -1.00 2.98
C VAL A 178 10.88 -0.50 4.34
N ILE A 179 11.31 0.70 4.70
CA ILE A 179 10.96 1.35 5.96
C ILE A 179 9.89 2.40 5.68
N LEU A 180 8.71 2.23 6.28
CA LEU A 180 7.61 3.18 6.15
C LEU A 180 7.49 4.05 7.38
N THR A 181 7.58 5.35 7.16
CA THR A 181 7.37 6.36 8.20
C THR A 181 6.30 7.38 7.78
N ARG A 182 5.88 8.22 8.72
CA ARG A 182 4.85 9.24 8.49
C ARG A 182 5.45 10.60 8.14
N PHE A 183 6.54 10.99 8.83
CA PHE A 183 7.13 12.31 8.72
C PHE A 183 8.36 12.32 7.82
N LYS A 184 8.51 13.39 7.06
CA LYS A 184 9.65 13.61 6.15
C LYS A 184 10.98 13.67 6.90
N GLU A 185 10.99 14.34 8.04
CA GLU A 185 12.16 14.49 8.89
C GLU A 185 12.62 13.14 9.44
N HIS A 186 11.68 12.31 9.86
CA HIS A 186 11.97 10.94 10.30
C HIS A 186 12.49 10.06 9.15
N ALA A 187 11.94 10.23 7.95
CA ALA A 187 12.44 9.52 6.77
C ALA A 187 13.88 9.92 6.42
N LYS A 188 14.19 11.24 6.47
CA LYS A 188 15.55 11.76 6.26
C LYS A 188 16.51 11.24 7.33
N PHE A 189 16.11 11.31 8.60
CA PHE A 189 16.93 10.81 9.72
C PHE A 189 17.30 9.34 9.54
N LEU A 190 16.31 8.47 9.24
CA LEU A 190 16.55 7.04 9.03
C LEU A 190 17.40 6.78 7.78
N HIS A 191 17.15 7.51 6.69
CA HIS A 191 17.98 7.44 5.48
C HIS A 191 19.44 7.79 5.76
N ASP A 192 19.69 8.89 6.45
CA ASP A 192 21.06 9.36 6.73
C ASP A 192 21.79 8.40 7.69
N ALA A 193 21.08 7.84 8.68
CA ALA A 193 21.63 6.85 9.60
C ALA A 193 21.98 5.51 8.91
N LEU A 194 21.29 5.18 7.83
CA LEU A 194 21.46 3.93 7.08
C LEU A 194 22.33 4.04 5.84
N LYS A 195 22.73 5.25 5.45
CA LYS A 195 23.39 5.56 4.17
C LYS A 195 24.62 4.69 3.86
N GLU A 196 25.36 4.27 4.90
CA GLU A 196 26.57 3.45 4.78
C GLU A 196 26.35 1.99 5.21
N LYS A 197 25.09 1.56 5.36
CA LYS A 197 24.73 0.23 5.85
C LYS A 197 24.28 -0.75 4.75
N ALA A 198 24.24 -0.28 3.51
CA ALA A 198 23.98 -1.08 2.32
C ALA A 198 24.65 -0.44 1.11
N ASP A 199 24.80 -1.21 0.01
CA ASP A 199 25.37 -0.70 -1.24
C ASP A 199 24.49 0.42 -1.83
N HIS A 200 23.17 0.30 -1.64
CA HIS A 200 22.20 1.28 -2.11
C HIS A 200 21.19 1.62 -1.03
N VAL A 201 21.01 2.93 -0.78
CA VAL A 201 19.98 3.44 0.12
C VAL A 201 19.20 4.54 -0.60
N PHE A 202 17.89 4.38 -0.74
CA PHE A 202 17.02 5.33 -1.43
C PHE A 202 15.99 5.93 -0.48
N LEU A 203 15.66 7.20 -0.75
CA LEU A 203 14.64 7.95 -0.03
C LEU A 203 13.51 8.37 -0.97
N LEU A 204 12.29 7.85 -0.71
CA LEU A 204 11.07 8.22 -1.41
C LEU A 204 10.12 8.98 -0.48
N TYR A 205 10.01 10.29 -0.65
CA TYR A 205 9.17 11.13 0.22
C TYR A 205 8.49 12.27 -0.57
N GLY A 206 7.64 13.05 0.12
CA GLY A 206 6.74 13.99 -0.53
C GLY A 206 7.39 15.14 -1.29
N ASP A 207 8.64 15.51 -0.94
CA ASP A 207 9.34 16.64 -1.57
C ASP A 207 10.07 16.23 -2.86
N ASN A 208 10.22 14.94 -3.14
CA ASN A 208 10.75 14.50 -4.41
C ASN A 208 9.81 14.91 -5.55
N SER A 209 10.35 15.54 -6.56
CA SER A 209 9.63 15.79 -7.80
C SER A 209 9.26 14.48 -8.52
N ASP A 210 8.31 14.53 -9.43
CA ASP A 210 7.93 13.35 -10.23
C ASP A 210 9.11 12.84 -11.07
N LYS A 211 10.00 13.75 -11.49
CA LYS A 211 11.22 13.41 -12.22
C LYS A 211 12.20 12.62 -11.34
N GLU A 212 12.47 13.10 -10.14
CA GLU A 212 13.33 12.39 -9.17
C GLU A 212 12.78 11.02 -8.80
N ASN A 213 11.47 10.93 -8.57
CA ASN A 213 10.81 9.64 -8.31
C ASN A 213 10.92 8.68 -9.50
N ALA A 214 10.82 9.18 -10.75
CA ALA A 214 11.01 8.39 -11.94
C ALA A 214 12.46 7.91 -12.08
N GLU A 215 13.44 8.77 -11.81
CA GLU A 215 14.86 8.42 -11.83
C GLU A 215 15.20 7.36 -10.77
N ILE A 216 14.67 7.48 -9.54
CA ILE A 216 14.83 6.46 -8.49
C ILE A 216 14.26 5.12 -8.96
N ARG A 217 13.07 5.10 -9.56
CA ARG A 217 12.46 3.86 -10.07
C ARG A 217 13.29 3.20 -11.18
N VAL A 218 13.93 4.00 -12.03
CA VAL A 218 14.84 3.48 -13.07
C VAL A 218 16.09 2.87 -12.42
N LYS A 219 16.71 3.60 -11.48
CA LYS A 219 17.88 3.12 -10.74
C LYS A 219 17.60 1.82 -9.99
N LEU A 220 16.48 1.73 -9.28
CA LEU A 220 16.07 0.53 -8.55
C LEU A 220 16.03 -0.72 -9.44
N LYS A 221 15.57 -0.57 -10.69
CA LYS A 221 15.50 -1.70 -11.65
C LYS A 221 16.86 -2.13 -12.21
N GLN A 222 17.88 -1.31 -12.06
CA GLN A 222 19.23 -1.56 -12.58
C GLN A 222 20.18 -2.13 -11.54
N ILE A 223 19.75 -2.20 -10.25
CA ILE A 223 20.59 -2.71 -9.17
C ILE A 223 20.78 -4.22 -9.33
N PRO A 224 22.02 -4.71 -9.36
CA PRO A 224 22.32 -6.12 -9.38
C PRO A 224 21.73 -6.89 -8.19
N GLU A 225 21.39 -8.17 -8.37
CA GLU A 225 20.77 -8.96 -7.32
C GLU A 225 21.70 -9.23 -6.12
N ASN A 226 23.01 -9.24 -6.36
CA ASN A 226 24.02 -9.45 -5.34
C ASN A 226 24.34 -8.19 -4.51
N GLU A 227 23.88 -7.01 -4.90
CA GLU A 227 24.06 -5.78 -4.14
C GLU A 227 22.92 -5.54 -3.17
N SER A 228 23.23 -5.07 -1.97
CA SER A 228 22.28 -4.82 -0.91
C SER A 228 21.51 -3.50 -1.13
N LEU A 229 20.24 -3.48 -0.71
CA LEU A 229 19.37 -2.34 -0.95
C LEU A 229 18.48 -2.07 0.27
N ILE A 230 18.39 -0.80 0.64
CA ILE A 230 17.44 -0.28 1.63
C ILE A 230 16.59 0.80 0.98
N LEU A 231 15.26 0.74 1.21
CA LEU A 231 14.34 1.77 0.78
C LEU A 231 13.69 2.43 1.99
N VAL A 232 13.83 3.75 2.12
CA VAL A 232 13.13 4.55 3.13
C VAL A 232 12.05 5.36 2.45
N ALA A 233 10.82 5.31 2.94
CA ALA A 233 9.72 5.99 2.28
C ALA A 233 8.68 6.55 3.26
N THR A 234 8.00 7.62 2.83
CA THR A 234 6.72 7.99 3.43
C THR A 234 5.58 7.20 2.81
N GLY A 235 4.60 6.80 3.64
CA GLY A 235 3.56 5.85 3.25
C GLY A 235 2.75 6.22 1.99
N GLN A 236 2.61 7.51 1.66
CA GLN A 236 1.95 7.95 0.43
C GLN A 236 2.69 7.53 -0.84
N LYS A 237 4.01 7.46 -0.82
CA LYS A 237 4.83 7.16 -2.01
C LYS A 237 4.92 5.67 -2.32
N ILE A 238 4.69 4.81 -1.34
CA ILE A 238 4.64 3.34 -1.53
C ILE A 238 3.20 2.86 -1.80
N GLY A 239 2.18 3.62 -1.37
CA GLY A 239 0.78 3.22 -1.46
C GLY A 239 0.27 3.04 -2.89
N GLU A 240 0.54 4.00 -3.78
CA GLU A 240 0.00 4.00 -5.15
C GLU A 240 1.12 4.02 -6.20
N GLY A 241 1.01 3.13 -7.18
CA GLY A 241 1.90 3.10 -8.35
C GLY A 241 3.36 2.73 -8.10
N PHE A 242 3.74 2.30 -6.88
CA PHE A 242 5.07 1.79 -6.60
C PHE A 242 5.10 0.26 -6.81
N ASP A 243 5.96 -0.20 -7.70
CA ASP A 243 6.13 -1.61 -8.02
C ASP A 243 7.62 -1.96 -8.07
N PHE A 244 8.08 -2.70 -7.05
CA PHE A 244 9.43 -3.21 -6.96
C PHE A 244 9.43 -4.61 -6.34
N PRO A 245 9.39 -5.67 -7.17
CA PRO A 245 9.17 -7.04 -6.75
C PRO A 245 10.21 -7.61 -5.77
N ARG A 246 11.43 -7.09 -5.76
CA ARG A 246 12.52 -7.54 -4.89
C ARG A 246 12.26 -7.31 -3.40
N LEU A 247 11.37 -6.36 -3.01
CA LEU A 247 11.06 -6.10 -1.61
C LEU A 247 10.47 -7.32 -0.92
N ASP A 248 11.04 -7.73 0.20
CA ASP A 248 10.61 -8.86 1.02
C ASP A 248 10.40 -8.52 2.50
N VAL A 249 10.88 -7.35 2.97
CA VAL A 249 10.68 -6.89 4.33
C VAL A 249 9.98 -5.53 4.36
N LEU A 250 8.92 -5.43 5.15
CA LEU A 250 8.22 -4.18 5.47
C LEU A 250 8.48 -3.82 6.93
N MET A 251 9.03 -2.63 7.18
CA MET A 251 9.21 -2.10 8.52
C MET A 251 8.26 -0.94 8.78
N LEU A 252 7.30 -1.14 9.66
CA LEU A 252 6.32 -0.13 10.04
C LEU A 252 6.90 0.83 11.09
N ALA A 253 7.82 1.70 10.68
CA ALA A 253 8.39 2.72 11.56
C ALA A 253 7.35 3.75 12.05
N ALA A 254 6.23 3.88 11.36
CA ALA A 254 5.04 4.60 11.83
C ALA A 254 3.83 3.69 11.83
N PRO A 255 3.11 3.56 12.96
CA PRO A 255 1.92 2.74 13.05
C PRO A 255 0.82 3.16 12.08
N VAL A 256 0.16 2.21 11.44
CA VAL A 256 -1.02 2.42 10.61
C VAL A 256 -2.25 1.79 11.27
N SER A 257 -3.41 2.45 11.16
CA SER A 257 -4.65 1.98 11.77
C SER A 257 -5.64 1.39 10.78
N PHE A 258 -5.52 1.75 9.49
CA PHE A 258 -6.46 1.34 8.47
C PHE A 258 -6.05 0.01 7.83
N GLU A 259 -6.91 -1.00 7.92
CA GLU A 259 -6.70 -2.36 7.42
C GLU A 259 -6.28 -2.36 5.94
N GLY A 260 -7.02 -1.66 5.09
CA GLY A 260 -6.74 -1.58 3.65
C GLY A 260 -5.37 -1.01 3.32
N ARG A 261 -4.86 -0.08 4.14
CA ARG A 261 -3.52 0.48 3.93
C ARG A 261 -2.43 -0.56 4.22
N LEU A 262 -2.60 -1.35 5.28
CA LEU A 262 -1.69 -2.45 5.59
C LEU A 262 -1.73 -3.51 4.49
N GLU A 263 -2.93 -3.90 4.04
CA GLU A 263 -3.11 -4.85 2.93
C GLU A 263 -2.45 -4.35 1.64
N GLN A 264 -2.55 -3.05 1.31
CA GLN A 264 -1.86 -2.44 0.16
C GLN A 264 -0.33 -2.53 0.29
N TYR A 265 0.24 -2.19 1.46
CA TYR A 265 1.68 -2.26 1.67
C TYR A 265 2.21 -3.68 1.56
N VAL A 266 1.55 -4.64 2.21
CA VAL A 266 1.90 -6.06 2.11
C VAL A 266 1.72 -6.57 0.68
N GLY A 267 0.67 -6.14 -0.01
CA GLY A 267 0.44 -6.47 -1.41
C GLY A 267 1.59 -6.07 -2.35
N ARG A 268 2.36 -5.03 -2.00
CA ARG A 268 3.57 -4.63 -2.75
C ARG A 268 4.74 -5.60 -2.54
N LEU A 269 4.80 -6.23 -1.36
CA LEU A 269 5.80 -7.24 -1.09
C LEU A 269 5.44 -8.60 -1.73
N ASN A 270 4.15 -8.88 -1.90
CA ASN A 270 3.63 -10.12 -2.49
C ASN A 270 3.73 -10.14 -4.03
N ARG A 271 4.77 -9.52 -4.58
CA ARG A 271 5.10 -9.62 -5.99
C ARG A 271 6.04 -10.80 -6.23
N ASP A 272 5.79 -11.50 -7.33
CA ASP A 272 6.64 -12.62 -7.73
C ASP A 272 8.06 -12.12 -8.00
N TYR A 273 9.02 -12.74 -7.35
CA TYR A 273 10.43 -12.49 -7.55
C TYR A 273 11.22 -13.78 -7.36
N VAL A 274 12.17 -14.03 -8.23
CA VAL A 274 12.97 -15.27 -8.18
C VAL A 274 13.70 -15.36 -6.86
N GLY A 275 13.56 -16.50 -6.18
CA GLY A 275 14.21 -16.74 -4.88
C GLY A 275 13.53 -16.13 -3.68
N LYS A 276 12.37 -15.46 -3.82
CA LYS A 276 11.59 -14.98 -2.68
C LYS A 276 10.81 -16.11 -2.05
N GLU A 277 11.18 -16.50 -0.84
CA GLU A 277 10.55 -17.59 -0.08
C GLU A 277 9.55 -17.06 0.96
N ALA A 278 9.75 -15.83 1.43
CA ALA A 278 8.93 -15.25 2.49
C ALA A 278 8.85 -13.72 2.42
N VAL A 279 7.81 -13.20 3.08
CA VAL A 279 7.61 -11.78 3.34
C VAL A 279 7.54 -11.55 4.84
N TYR A 280 8.28 -10.57 5.32
CA TYR A 280 8.36 -10.23 6.73
C TYR A 280 7.80 -8.83 6.99
N VAL A 281 7.00 -8.70 8.04
CA VAL A 281 6.51 -7.40 8.52
C VAL A 281 7.00 -7.16 9.94
N TYR A 282 7.94 -6.23 10.08
CA TYR A 282 8.39 -5.73 11.39
C TYR A 282 7.42 -4.65 11.86
N ASP A 283 6.73 -4.90 12.93
CA ASP A 283 5.77 -3.97 13.53
C ASP A 283 6.30 -3.48 14.87
N TYR A 284 6.65 -2.20 14.94
CA TYR A 284 7.12 -1.56 16.16
C TYR A 284 5.92 -1.18 17.02
N ILE A 285 5.74 -1.94 18.10
CA ILE A 285 4.56 -1.92 18.97
C ILE A 285 4.81 -0.96 20.11
N ASP A 286 4.19 0.21 20.03
CA ASP A 286 4.25 1.27 21.04
C ASP A 286 3.04 1.15 22.00
N SER A 287 2.93 0.02 22.74
CA SER A 287 1.77 -0.33 23.58
C SER A 287 1.51 0.64 24.75
N HIS A 288 2.53 1.36 25.20
CA HIS A 288 2.39 2.37 26.24
C HIS A 288 2.00 3.76 25.70
N VAL A 289 1.70 3.86 24.40
CA VAL A 289 1.16 5.07 23.76
C VAL A 289 -0.29 4.80 23.36
N ARG A 290 -1.24 5.42 24.04
CA ARG A 290 -2.68 5.17 23.97
C ARG A 290 -3.25 5.05 22.56
N TYR A 291 -2.83 5.91 21.64
CA TYR A 291 -3.30 5.85 20.25
C TYR A 291 -2.78 4.62 19.51
N PHE A 292 -1.55 4.22 19.75
CA PHE A 292 -0.88 3.17 18.99
C PHE A 292 -1.20 1.76 19.51
N ASP A 293 -1.53 1.63 20.77
CA ASP A 293 -2.07 0.40 21.34
C ASP A 293 -3.36 -0.02 20.60
N LYS A 294 -4.33 0.90 20.48
CA LYS A 294 -5.56 0.66 19.71
C LYS A 294 -5.31 0.35 18.25
N MET A 295 -4.30 0.98 17.64
CA MET A 295 -3.92 0.72 16.25
C MET A 295 -3.28 -0.66 16.10
N TYR A 296 -2.48 -1.09 17.07
CA TYR A 296 -1.89 -2.43 17.07
C TYR A 296 -2.94 -3.52 17.10
N ALA A 297 -3.94 -3.42 17.96
CA ALA A 297 -5.04 -4.37 18.03
C ALA A 297 -5.76 -4.55 16.67
N LYS A 298 -5.91 -3.46 15.90
CA LYS A 298 -6.47 -3.52 14.53
C LYS A 298 -5.52 -4.22 13.56
N ARG A 299 -4.20 -3.91 13.61
CA ARG A 299 -3.21 -4.56 12.74
C ARG A 299 -3.11 -6.05 13.02
N LEU A 300 -3.14 -6.46 14.28
CA LEU A 300 -3.07 -7.86 14.66
C LEU A 300 -4.20 -8.69 14.05
N ARG A 301 -5.42 -8.14 13.98
CA ARG A 301 -6.57 -8.78 13.28
C ARG A 301 -6.30 -8.90 11.78
N THR A 302 -5.73 -7.86 11.19
CA THR A 302 -5.38 -7.85 9.76
C THR A 302 -4.31 -8.89 9.45
N TYR A 303 -3.26 -9.01 10.27
CA TYR A 303 -2.23 -10.05 10.11
C TYR A 303 -2.83 -11.46 10.14
N ARG A 304 -3.72 -11.74 11.10
CA ARG A 304 -4.42 -13.05 11.18
C ARG A 304 -5.26 -13.31 9.94
N LYS A 305 -6.04 -12.31 9.49
CA LYS A 305 -6.88 -12.42 8.29
C LYS A 305 -6.05 -12.68 7.02
N MET A 306 -4.84 -12.13 6.96
CA MET A 306 -3.91 -12.31 5.85
C MET A 306 -3.06 -13.59 5.97
N GLY A 307 -3.21 -14.36 7.05
CA GLY A 307 -2.50 -15.62 7.26
C GLY A 307 -1.05 -15.48 7.72
N PHE A 308 -0.70 -14.36 8.35
CA PHE A 308 0.62 -14.17 8.93
C PHE A 308 0.85 -15.06 10.15
N SER A 309 2.03 -15.68 10.21
CA SER A 309 2.54 -16.39 11.38
C SER A 309 3.52 -15.50 12.14
N ILE A 310 3.61 -15.67 13.46
CA ILE A 310 4.61 -14.94 14.25
C ILE A 310 5.99 -15.53 13.96
N TRP A 311 6.93 -14.66 13.57
CA TRP A 311 8.32 -15.05 13.40
C TRP A 311 9.04 -15.07 14.74
N THR A 312 9.41 -16.25 15.22
CA THR A 312 9.94 -16.46 16.56
C THR A 312 11.46 -16.58 16.64
N GLN A 313 12.14 -16.78 15.52
CA GLN A 313 13.60 -17.01 15.52
C GLN A 313 14.41 -15.79 15.97
N GLU A 314 13.85 -14.58 15.84
CA GLU A 314 14.50 -13.31 16.23
C GLU A 314 14.02 -12.76 17.57
N LEU A 315 12.98 -13.37 18.14
CA LEU A 315 12.44 -12.91 19.40
C LEU A 315 13.18 -13.56 20.57
N GLN A 316 13.56 -12.74 21.54
CA GLN A 316 13.94 -13.28 22.84
C GLN A 316 12.74 -14.03 23.45
N PRO A 317 12.93 -15.11 24.22
CA PRO A 317 11.85 -15.90 24.79
C PRO A 317 10.78 -15.05 25.48
N LYS A 318 11.19 -14.00 26.20
CA LYS A 318 10.29 -13.07 26.87
C LYS A 318 9.43 -12.25 25.90
N GLN A 319 9.96 -11.89 24.73
CA GLN A 319 9.23 -11.16 23.68
C GLN A 319 8.21 -12.07 22.98
N ILE A 320 8.55 -13.34 22.80
CA ILE A 320 7.63 -14.36 22.25
C ILE A 320 6.42 -14.51 23.17
N ILE A 321 6.66 -14.66 24.48
CA ILE A 321 5.61 -14.79 25.48
C ILE A 321 4.70 -13.56 25.45
N ASN A 322 5.26 -12.36 25.46
CA ASN A 322 4.48 -11.13 25.41
C ASN A 322 3.66 -11.03 24.11
N ALA A 323 4.26 -11.35 22.94
CA ALA A 323 3.56 -11.33 21.67
C ALA A 323 2.37 -12.30 21.63
N ILE A 324 2.53 -13.50 22.18
CA ILE A 324 1.46 -14.50 22.30
C ILE A 324 0.41 -14.03 23.29
N PHE A 325 0.83 -13.55 24.47
CA PHE A 325 -0.05 -13.09 25.52
C PHE A 325 -0.91 -11.91 25.10
N ASP A 326 -0.29 -10.88 24.51
CA ASP A 326 -1.02 -9.73 23.95
C ASP A 326 -1.99 -10.16 22.84
N SER A 327 -1.59 -11.13 22.01
CA SER A 327 -2.47 -11.64 20.95
C SER A 327 -3.73 -12.32 21.50
N VAL A 328 -3.63 -13.02 22.64
CA VAL A 328 -4.76 -13.67 23.30
C VAL A 328 -5.64 -12.62 23.99
N ASN A 329 -5.05 -11.72 24.77
CA ASN A 329 -5.80 -10.68 25.48
C ASN A 329 -6.61 -9.77 24.54
N TYR A 330 -6.05 -9.40 23.39
CA TYR A 330 -6.77 -8.61 22.39
C TYR A 330 -7.91 -9.39 21.72
N THR A 331 -7.80 -10.70 21.63
CA THR A 331 -8.89 -11.54 21.09
C THR A 331 -10.07 -11.58 22.04
N GLU A 332 -9.82 -11.84 23.32
CA GLU A 332 -10.87 -11.90 24.36
C GLU A 332 -11.58 -10.54 24.52
N LYS A 333 -10.83 -9.45 24.58
CA LYS A 333 -11.40 -8.10 24.66
C LYS A 333 -12.24 -7.75 23.43
N PHE A 334 -11.83 -8.18 22.25
CA PHE A 334 -12.54 -7.93 21.02
C PHE A 334 -13.84 -8.72 20.91
N GLU A 335 -13.85 -9.97 21.37
CA GLU A 335 -15.07 -10.77 21.43
C GLU A 335 -16.08 -10.16 22.43
N GLN A 336 -15.60 -9.60 23.54
CA GLN A 336 -16.44 -8.86 24.48
C GLN A 336 -17.01 -7.57 23.86
N ASP A 337 -16.22 -6.77 23.16
CA ASP A 337 -16.64 -5.54 22.49
C ASP A 337 -17.68 -5.81 21.36
N ILE A 338 -17.59 -6.95 20.66
CA ILE A 338 -18.60 -7.36 19.66
C ILE A 338 -19.91 -7.73 20.36
N VAL A 339 -19.86 -8.54 21.40
CA VAL A 339 -21.04 -8.96 22.16
C VAL A 339 -21.77 -7.77 22.78
N GLU A 340 -21.04 -6.76 23.24
CA GLU A 340 -21.63 -5.52 23.76
C GLU A 340 -22.24 -4.65 22.65
N SER A 341 -21.63 -4.60 21.47
CA SER A 341 -22.15 -3.82 20.34
C SER A 341 -23.39 -4.44 19.69
N GLU A 342 -23.58 -5.74 19.80
CA GLU A 342 -24.78 -6.45 19.31
C GLU A 342 -25.96 -6.35 20.30
N LYS A 343 -25.73 -5.93 21.55
CA LYS A 343 -26.76 -5.72 22.58
C LYS A 343 -27.30 -4.29 22.64
N MET A 344 -26.72 -3.33 21.91
CA MET A 344 -27.19 -1.96 21.75
C MET A 344 -27.95 -1.78 20.44
#